data_2ab51a501cced7df1ce258f98d553aec
#
_entry.id   2ab51a501cced7df1ce258f98d553aec
#
_cell.length_a   1.000
_cell.length_b   1.000
_cell.length_c   1.000
_cell.angle_alpha   90.00
_cell.angle_beta   90.00
_cell.angle_gamma   90.00
#
_symmetry.space_group_name_H-M   'P 1'
#
loop_
_entity.id
_entity.type
_entity.pdbx_description
1 polymer ?
#
loop_
_entity_poly.entity_id
_entity_poly.type
_entity_poly.pdbx_seq_one_letter_code
_entity_poly.pdbx_strand_id
1 'polypeptide(L)'
;YTTLFRSCANYIVDSVLYWAEEYHIDGFRFDLMGLLDVDLMNRIRRELDVRYGRGEILVFGEPWAADETAIEGTAVPALKKHIAQLDREIGMFCDDTRDAIKGHVFEAEIPGFVNGANGLEEKILNSVRAWSTDGRNVKAPSQVITYVSAHDNWTLWDKLEKTISDEEERIRINKMAAAMYMTCQGNLFFLSGEEFARTKDGLENTYNAPIELNRLDWERAYRYTDLRTYYQGLIALRKQLPGLCDKSEGAWKRIFEEWKTEGVVGFFVDNTGKVYESKWKTLCVIYNSTRETVSKE
;
A
#
# COMPACT_ATOMS: atom_id res chain seq x y z
N TYR A 1 27.46 -12.46 14.75
CA TYR A 1 27.38 -10.99 14.78
C TYR A 1 28.77 -10.42 15.02
N THR A 2 29.44 -10.02 13.97
CA THR A 2 30.78 -9.42 14.05
C THR A 2 30.70 -7.95 14.49
N THR A 3 31.82 -7.42 15.01
CA THR A 3 31.96 -5.99 15.36
C THR A 3 31.63 -5.10 14.17
N LEU A 4 31.87 -5.56 12.94
CA LEU A 4 31.57 -4.85 11.69
C LEU A 4 30.06 -4.67 11.50
N PHE A 5 29.25 -5.69 11.79
CA PHE A 5 27.80 -5.62 11.68
C PHE A 5 27.19 -4.64 12.71
N ARG A 6 27.68 -4.65 13.95
CA ARG A 6 27.26 -3.67 14.97
C ARG A 6 27.58 -2.23 14.56
N SER A 7 28.73 -2.01 13.94
CA SER A 7 29.13 -0.68 13.44
C SER A 7 28.22 -0.22 12.31
N CYS A 8 27.85 -1.11 11.38
CA CYS A 8 26.91 -0.80 10.31
C CYS A 8 25.50 -0.49 10.88
N ALA A 9 25.01 -1.29 11.82
CA ALA A 9 23.70 -1.04 12.46
C ALA A 9 23.69 0.29 13.22
N ASN A 10 24.77 0.66 13.91
CA ASN A 10 24.89 1.95 14.57
C ASN A 10 24.86 3.09 13.56
N TYR A 11 25.64 2.96 12.47
CA TYR A 11 25.67 3.95 11.41
C TYR A 11 24.27 4.20 10.80
N ILE A 12 23.50 3.14 10.55
CA ILE A 12 22.13 3.26 10.02
C ILE A 12 21.23 4.00 11.03
N VAL A 13 21.28 3.62 12.31
CA VAL A 13 20.49 4.30 13.36
C VAL A 13 20.89 5.77 13.45
N ASP A 14 22.19 6.07 13.55
CA ASP A 14 22.67 7.43 13.67
C ASP A 14 22.33 8.27 12.43
N SER A 15 22.37 7.68 11.24
CA SER A 15 21.95 8.34 10.00
C SER A 15 20.46 8.69 10.02
N VAL A 16 19.59 7.74 10.41
CA VAL A 16 18.14 7.98 10.52
C VAL A 16 17.87 9.12 11.50
N LEU A 17 18.50 9.11 12.65
CA LEU A 17 18.33 10.15 13.67
C LEU A 17 18.82 11.51 13.18
N TYR A 18 19.98 11.54 12.52
CA TYR A 18 20.53 12.77 11.93
C TYR A 18 19.57 13.40 10.92
N TRP A 19 19.03 12.60 9.99
CA TRP A 19 18.09 13.12 8.99
C TRP A 19 16.78 13.60 9.62
N ALA A 20 16.29 12.92 10.65
CA ALA A 20 15.08 13.37 11.36
C ALA A 20 15.33 14.66 12.12
N GLU A 21 16.49 14.83 12.77
CA GLU A 21 16.83 15.98 13.58
C GLU A 21 17.20 17.22 12.73
N GLU A 22 18.11 17.06 11.77
CA GLU A 22 18.65 18.19 10.99
C GLU A 22 17.72 18.64 9.87
N TYR A 23 16.98 17.72 9.26
CA TYR A 23 16.14 18.03 8.10
C TYR A 23 14.65 17.96 8.40
N HIS A 24 14.27 17.59 9.63
CA HIS A 24 12.88 17.51 10.07
C HIS A 24 11.98 16.68 9.16
N ILE A 25 12.50 15.56 8.66
CA ILE A 25 11.73 14.67 7.81
C ILE A 25 10.77 13.81 8.64
N ASP A 26 9.56 13.58 8.10
CA ASP A 26 8.46 12.93 8.82
C ASP A 26 8.44 11.41 8.66
N GLY A 27 9.39 10.82 7.95
CA GLY A 27 9.45 9.38 7.81
C GLY A 27 10.57 8.83 6.94
N PHE A 28 10.73 7.51 7.01
CA PHE A 28 11.78 6.76 6.31
C PHE A 28 11.19 5.55 5.59
N ARG A 29 11.51 5.44 4.31
CA ARG A 29 11.26 4.23 3.52
C ARG A 29 12.57 3.48 3.33
N PHE A 30 12.57 2.21 3.71
CA PHE A 30 13.71 1.32 3.57
C PHE A 30 13.59 0.50 2.28
N ASP A 31 14.50 0.75 1.37
CA ASP A 31 14.68 -0.06 0.18
C ASP A 31 15.16 -1.47 0.61
N LEU A 32 14.59 -2.53 0.01
CA LEU A 32 14.94 -3.90 0.36
C LEU A 32 15.08 -4.11 1.89
N MET A 33 14.07 -3.70 2.66
CA MET A 33 14.07 -3.79 4.13
C MET A 33 14.39 -5.21 4.62
N GLY A 34 14.07 -6.24 3.81
CA GLY A 34 14.41 -7.62 4.08
C GLY A 34 15.92 -7.93 4.15
N LEU A 35 16.78 -7.00 3.73
CA LEU A 35 18.23 -7.07 3.96
C LEU A 35 18.66 -6.65 5.36
N LEU A 36 17.74 -6.02 6.11
CA LEU A 36 17.95 -5.64 7.51
C LEU A 36 17.26 -6.66 8.42
N ASP A 37 17.73 -6.74 9.66
CA ASP A 37 17.10 -7.62 10.63
C ASP A 37 15.99 -6.91 11.45
N VAL A 38 15.10 -7.72 12.01
CA VAL A 38 13.99 -7.28 12.85
C VAL A 38 14.47 -6.45 14.04
N ASP A 39 15.58 -6.84 14.67
CA ASP A 39 16.11 -6.15 15.86
C ASP A 39 16.60 -4.74 15.51
N LEU A 40 17.26 -4.57 14.37
CA LEU A 40 17.67 -3.26 13.87
C LEU A 40 16.45 -2.37 13.55
N MET A 41 15.46 -2.90 12.84
CA MET A 41 14.25 -2.14 12.53
C MET A 41 13.48 -1.72 13.79
N ASN A 42 13.32 -2.64 14.73
CA ASN A 42 12.70 -2.34 16.03
C ASN A 42 13.53 -1.34 16.86
N ARG A 43 14.86 -1.37 16.76
CA ARG A 43 15.73 -0.39 17.39
C ARG A 43 15.54 1.00 16.78
N ILE A 44 15.52 1.12 15.44
CA ILE A 44 15.25 2.38 14.74
C ILE A 44 13.92 2.96 15.22
N ARG A 45 12.86 2.15 15.21
CA ARG A 45 11.53 2.58 15.69
C ARG A 45 11.56 3.09 17.11
N ARG A 46 12.16 2.37 18.03
CA ARG A 46 12.26 2.75 19.44
C ARG A 46 13.04 4.07 19.63
N GLU A 47 14.17 4.25 18.94
CA GLU A 47 14.96 5.48 19.04
C GLU A 47 14.20 6.70 18.52
N LEU A 48 13.42 6.55 17.44
CA LEU A 48 12.55 7.60 16.93
C LEU A 48 11.39 7.88 17.90
N ASP A 49 10.75 6.85 18.46
CA ASP A 49 9.64 7.01 19.41
C ASP A 49 10.06 7.75 20.69
N VAL A 50 11.27 7.49 21.18
CA VAL A 50 11.82 8.16 22.37
C VAL A 50 12.02 9.67 22.12
N ARG A 51 12.41 10.05 20.91
CA ARG A 51 12.71 11.46 20.58
C ARG A 51 11.48 12.27 20.15
N TYR A 52 10.62 11.66 19.36
CA TYR A 52 9.55 12.39 18.67
C TYR A 52 8.14 11.98 19.13
N GLY A 53 8.01 10.89 19.88
CA GLY A 53 6.71 10.32 20.24
C GLY A 53 6.37 9.09 19.40
N ARG A 54 5.53 8.23 19.95
CA ARG A 54 5.18 6.94 19.35
C ARG A 54 4.48 7.11 18.02
N GLY A 55 5.10 6.60 16.95
CA GLY A 55 4.54 6.58 15.60
C GLY A 55 4.52 7.93 14.88
N GLU A 56 5.05 9.02 15.48
CA GLU A 56 5.08 10.34 14.86
C GLU A 56 5.94 10.36 13.59
N ILE A 57 7.08 9.68 13.60
CA ILE A 57 7.92 9.52 12.40
C ILE A 57 7.53 8.21 11.72
N LEU A 58 7.07 8.27 10.49
CA LEU A 58 6.69 7.08 9.72
C LEU A 58 7.93 6.21 9.41
N VAL A 59 7.83 4.92 9.66
CA VAL A 59 8.87 3.93 9.30
C VAL A 59 8.22 2.80 8.51
N PHE A 60 8.68 2.57 7.29
CA PHE A 60 8.19 1.47 6.47
C PHE A 60 9.22 1.03 5.44
N GLY A 61 9.01 -0.10 4.80
CA GLY A 61 9.93 -0.57 3.77
C GLY A 61 9.41 -1.74 2.96
N GLU A 62 10.26 -2.22 2.09
CA GLU A 62 9.99 -3.36 1.23
C GLU A 62 10.28 -4.66 1.98
N PRO A 63 9.27 -5.52 2.19
CA PRO A 63 9.41 -6.75 2.99
C PRO A 63 10.01 -7.92 2.20
N TRP A 64 10.94 -7.63 1.30
CA TRP A 64 11.71 -8.58 0.51
C TRP A 64 13.19 -8.20 0.51
N ALA A 65 14.04 -9.15 0.13
CA ALA A 65 15.45 -8.98 -0.15
C ALA A 65 15.67 -9.22 -1.65
N ALA A 66 16.87 -8.89 -2.14
CA ALA A 66 17.35 -9.45 -3.38
C ALA A 66 17.50 -10.99 -3.26
N ASP A 67 18.10 -11.67 -4.21
CA ASP A 67 18.17 -13.13 -4.26
C ASP A 67 18.73 -13.77 -2.98
N GLU A 68 19.72 -13.13 -2.33
CA GLU A 68 20.34 -13.61 -1.10
C GLU A 68 20.41 -12.51 -0.04
N THR A 69 20.25 -12.89 1.24
CA THR A 69 20.48 -12.01 2.38
C THR A 69 21.80 -12.33 3.03
N ALA A 70 22.58 -11.29 3.37
CA ALA A 70 23.82 -11.40 4.14
C ALA A 70 23.56 -11.60 5.65
N ILE A 71 22.31 -11.79 6.07
CA ILE A 71 21.95 -12.02 7.47
C ILE A 71 22.37 -13.42 7.87
N GLU A 72 23.26 -13.52 8.86
CA GLU A 72 23.84 -14.77 9.35
C GLU A 72 23.39 -15.08 10.78
N GLY A 73 23.51 -16.35 11.16
CA GLY A 73 23.28 -16.82 12.54
C GLY A 73 21.80 -16.83 12.93
N THR A 74 21.48 -16.27 14.09
CA THR A 74 20.11 -16.24 14.65
C THR A 74 19.32 -14.97 14.34
N ALA A 75 19.90 -14.05 13.55
CA ALA A 75 19.22 -12.83 13.18
C ALA A 75 18.07 -13.13 12.22
N VAL A 76 16.94 -12.45 12.43
CA VAL A 76 15.71 -12.66 11.67
C VAL A 76 15.55 -11.52 10.66
N PRO A 77 15.53 -11.77 9.35
CA PRO A 77 15.37 -10.72 8.36
C PRO A 77 13.95 -10.09 8.43
N ALA A 78 13.86 -8.78 8.16
CA ALA A 78 12.60 -8.04 8.18
C ALA A 78 11.75 -8.32 6.93
N LEU A 79 11.45 -9.59 6.69
CA LEU A 79 10.63 -10.09 5.58
C LEU A 79 9.15 -10.12 5.97
N LYS A 80 8.27 -10.15 4.96
CA LYS A 80 6.80 -10.23 5.13
C LYS A 80 6.36 -11.31 6.11
N LYS A 81 6.95 -12.51 6.04
CA LYS A 81 6.64 -13.63 6.94
C LYS A 81 6.99 -13.40 8.42
N HIS A 82 7.78 -12.37 8.72
CA HIS A 82 8.20 -12.03 10.07
C HIS A 82 7.53 -10.75 10.62
N ILE A 83 6.47 -10.27 9.96
CA ILE A 83 5.75 -9.04 10.33
C ILE A 83 5.31 -9.02 11.80
N ALA A 84 4.94 -10.18 12.37
CA ALA A 84 4.56 -10.30 13.76
C ALA A 84 5.69 -9.98 14.76
N GLN A 85 6.95 -10.01 14.35
CA GLN A 85 8.10 -9.70 15.20
C GLN A 85 8.49 -8.22 15.16
N LEU A 86 8.00 -7.49 14.16
CA LEU A 86 8.20 -6.03 14.05
C LEU A 86 7.28 -5.28 15.02
N ASP A 87 7.68 -4.09 15.41
CA ASP A 87 6.80 -3.15 16.10
C ASP A 87 5.60 -2.81 15.21
N ARG A 88 4.44 -2.57 15.80
CA ARG A 88 3.21 -2.25 15.07
C ARG A 88 3.28 -0.94 14.29
N GLU A 89 4.23 -0.05 14.59
CA GLU A 89 4.45 1.21 13.89
C GLU A 89 5.55 1.10 12.79
N ILE A 90 5.87 -0.13 12.35
CA ILE A 90 6.74 -0.39 11.20
C ILE A 90 5.91 -0.98 10.08
N GLY A 91 5.74 -0.22 9.01
CA GLY A 91 4.94 -0.59 7.85
C GLY A 91 5.70 -1.44 6.82
N MET A 92 5.00 -2.31 6.14
CA MET A 92 5.50 -3.09 5.01
C MET A 92 4.63 -2.89 3.77
N PHE A 93 5.24 -2.72 2.62
CA PHE A 93 4.51 -2.72 1.35
C PHE A 93 3.74 -4.04 1.17
N CYS A 94 2.46 -3.93 0.86
CA CYS A 94 1.58 -5.08 0.71
C CYS A 94 1.43 -5.46 -0.77
N ASP A 95 2.34 -6.28 -1.26
CA ASP A 95 2.31 -6.83 -2.61
C ASP A 95 1.05 -7.69 -2.88
N ASP A 96 0.52 -8.36 -1.85
CA ASP A 96 -0.71 -9.14 -1.98
C ASP A 96 -1.93 -8.27 -2.33
N THR A 97 -2.05 -7.09 -1.75
CA THR A 97 -3.10 -6.11 -2.11
C THR A 97 -2.88 -5.56 -3.51
N ARG A 98 -1.64 -5.19 -3.83
CA ARG A 98 -1.27 -4.72 -5.17
C ARG A 98 -1.68 -5.71 -6.25
N ASP A 99 -1.26 -6.97 -6.09
CA ASP A 99 -1.48 -7.99 -7.11
C ASP A 99 -2.93 -8.48 -7.14
N ALA A 100 -3.62 -8.50 -6.00
CA ALA A 100 -5.05 -8.80 -5.98
C ALA A 100 -5.88 -7.75 -6.73
N ILE A 101 -5.52 -6.48 -6.64
CA ILE A 101 -6.27 -5.40 -7.32
C ILE A 101 -5.92 -5.32 -8.80
N LYS A 102 -4.64 -5.15 -9.18
CA LYS A 102 -4.24 -4.86 -10.56
C LYS A 102 -3.70 -6.04 -11.37
N GLY A 103 -3.43 -7.16 -10.71
CA GLY A 103 -2.82 -8.36 -11.32
C GLY A 103 -1.33 -8.50 -11.04
N HIS A 104 -0.79 -9.63 -11.43
CA HIS A 104 0.58 -10.05 -11.12
C HIS A 104 1.62 -9.06 -11.64
N VAL A 105 2.58 -8.70 -10.77
CA VAL A 105 3.51 -7.61 -11.03
C VAL A 105 4.59 -7.96 -12.06
N PHE A 106 4.94 -9.24 -12.21
CA PHE A 106 5.95 -9.72 -13.15
C PHE A 106 5.37 -10.41 -14.38
N GLU A 107 4.05 -10.60 -14.45
CA GLU A 107 3.38 -11.27 -15.55
C GLU A 107 2.33 -10.33 -16.16
N ALA A 108 2.63 -9.81 -17.34
CA ALA A 108 1.86 -8.75 -17.98
C ALA A 108 0.39 -9.12 -18.18
N GLU A 109 0.12 -10.34 -18.63
CA GLU A 109 -1.20 -10.80 -19.05
C GLU A 109 -2.08 -11.33 -17.89
N ILE A 110 -1.51 -11.51 -16.69
CA ILE A 110 -2.28 -11.99 -15.53
C ILE A 110 -3.03 -10.82 -14.90
N PRO A 111 -4.38 -10.77 -15.04
CA PRO A 111 -5.20 -9.69 -14.51
C PRO A 111 -5.35 -9.78 -12.99
N GLY A 112 -5.82 -8.70 -12.37
CA GLY A 112 -6.33 -8.67 -11.01
C GLY A 112 -7.85 -8.54 -10.98
N PHE A 113 -8.39 -8.27 -9.79
CA PHE A 113 -9.83 -8.14 -9.58
C PHE A 113 -10.46 -7.06 -10.46
N VAL A 114 -9.81 -5.91 -10.64
CA VAL A 114 -10.39 -4.78 -11.39
C VAL A 114 -10.42 -4.99 -12.89
N ASN A 115 -9.60 -5.89 -13.43
CA ASN A 115 -9.41 -6.08 -14.88
C ASN A 115 -9.66 -7.52 -15.36
N GLY A 116 -10.51 -8.26 -14.64
CA GLY A 116 -11.13 -9.48 -15.13
C GLY A 116 -10.70 -10.79 -14.49
N ALA A 117 -9.92 -10.78 -13.40
CA ALA A 117 -9.64 -12.00 -12.65
C ALA A 117 -10.80 -12.37 -11.72
N ASN A 118 -11.14 -13.65 -11.71
CA ASN A 118 -12.11 -14.24 -10.80
C ASN A 118 -11.41 -14.93 -9.61
N GLY A 119 -12.15 -15.13 -8.51
CA GLY A 119 -11.66 -15.85 -7.33
C GLY A 119 -10.71 -15.08 -6.44
N LEU A 120 -10.66 -13.74 -6.58
CA LEU A 120 -9.84 -12.85 -5.76
C LEU A 120 -10.60 -12.16 -4.61
N GLU A 121 -11.90 -12.42 -4.49
CA GLU A 121 -12.81 -11.73 -3.55
C GLU A 121 -12.34 -11.83 -2.10
N GLU A 122 -11.84 -13.01 -1.68
CA GLU A 122 -11.28 -13.19 -0.34
C GLU A 122 -10.00 -12.38 -0.13
N LYS A 123 -9.13 -12.31 -1.12
CA LYS A 123 -7.92 -11.48 -1.05
C LYS A 123 -8.27 -10.00 -0.96
N ILE A 124 -9.33 -9.57 -1.65
CA ILE A 124 -9.83 -8.19 -1.56
C ILE A 124 -10.38 -7.89 -0.16
N LEU A 125 -11.17 -8.80 0.44
CA LEU A 125 -11.64 -8.63 1.83
C LEU A 125 -10.48 -8.56 2.83
N ASN A 126 -9.47 -9.42 2.67
CA ASN A 126 -8.26 -9.35 3.48
C ASN A 126 -7.51 -8.03 3.29
N SER A 127 -7.45 -7.52 2.06
CA SER A 127 -6.85 -6.21 1.76
C SER A 127 -7.59 -5.08 2.46
N VAL A 128 -8.93 -5.11 2.46
CA VAL A 128 -9.76 -4.11 3.15
C VAL A 128 -9.42 -4.04 4.64
N ARG A 129 -9.15 -5.16 5.29
CA ARG A 129 -8.77 -5.27 6.71
C ARG A 129 -7.28 -5.16 6.96
N ALA A 130 -6.50 -4.68 6.00
CA ALA A 130 -5.03 -4.64 6.09
C ALA A 130 -4.44 -5.99 6.52
N TRP A 131 -4.97 -7.10 6.01
CA TRP A 131 -4.50 -8.47 6.28
C TRP A 131 -4.44 -8.85 7.77
N SER A 132 -5.27 -8.22 8.60
CA SER A 132 -5.25 -8.44 10.06
C SER A 132 -5.91 -9.75 10.50
N THR A 133 -6.59 -10.47 9.61
CA THR A 133 -7.40 -11.65 9.95
C THR A 133 -7.03 -12.92 9.18
N ASP A 134 -5.98 -12.88 8.37
CA ASP A 134 -5.59 -13.99 7.49
C ASP A 134 -4.55 -14.97 8.09
N GLY A 135 -4.24 -14.84 9.38
CA GLY A 135 -3.26 -15.67 10.07
C GLY A 135 -1.81 -15.18 10.00
N ARG A 136 -1.52 -14.06 9.34
CA ARG A 136 -0.17 -13.46 9.28
C ARG A 136 0.25 -12.80 10.58
N ASN A 137 -0.68 -12.64 11.52
CA ASN A 137 -0.46 -11.95 12.78
C ASN A 137 -0.04 -10.47 12.61
N VAL A 138 -0.65 -9.79 11.64
CA VAL A 138 -0.58 -8.32 11.53
C VAL A 138 -1.20 -7.74 12.80
N LYS A 139 -0.43 -6.97 13.56
CA LYS A 139 -0.86 -6.41 14.83
C LYS A 139 -1.85 -5.27 14.68
N ALA A 140 -1.63 -4.44 13.66
CA ALA A 140 -2.45 -3.27 13.40
C ALA A 140 -2.33 -2.84 11.92
N PRO A 141 -3.31 -2.11 11.37
CA PRO A 141 -3.23 -1.58 10.00
C PRO A 141 -2.03 -0.67 9.74
N SER A 142 -1.45 -0.06 10.79
CA SER A 142 -0.19 0.71 10.68
C SER A 142 0.98 -0.10 10.09
N GLN A 143 0.97 -1.43 10.24
CA GLN A 143 1.99 -2.31 9.65
C GLN A 143 1.83 -2.53 8.13
N VAL A 144 0.78 -2.03 7.50
CA VAL A 144 0.47 -2.31 6.09
C VAL A 144 0.49 -1.03 5.27
N ILE A 145 1.31 -1.03 4.22
CA ILE A 145 1.28 -0.01 3.18
C ILE A 145 0.44 -0.53 2.02
N THR A 146 -0.74 0.04 1.87
CA THR A 146 -1.73 -0.33 0.85
C THR A 146 -1.49 0.49 -0.40
N TYR A 147 -1.27 -0.16 -1.54
CA TYR A 147 -0.91 0.50 -2.80
C TYR A 147 -1.22 -0.39 -4.01
N VAL A 148 -1.12 0.16 -5.21
CA VAL A 148 -1.24 -0.59 -6.46
C VAL A 148 -0.06 -0.38 -7.41
N SER A 149 0.68 0.73 -7.29
CA SER A 149 1.90 0.95 -8.05
C SER A 149 2.94 1.75 -7.27
N ALA A 150 4.21 1.54 -7.62
CA ALA A 150 5.38 2.24 -7.11
C ALA A 150 6.31 2.58 -8.28
N HIS A 151 7.54 3.05 -8.01
CA HIS A 151 8.51 3.36 -9.06
C HIS A 151 9.01 2.11 -9.80
N ASP A 152 9.07 0.96 -9.13
CA ASP A 152 9.40 -0.32 -9.74
C ASP A 152 8.21 -0.94 -10.47
N ASN A 153 8.50 -1.83 -11.40
CA ASN A 153 7.55 -2.56 -12.23
C ASN A 153 6.64 -1.62 -13.06
N TRP A 154 5.60 -2.18 -13.70
CA TRP A 154 4.63 -1.37 -14.45
C TRP A 154 3.88 -0.39 -13.55
N THR A 155 3.66 0.82 -14.05
CA THR A 155 2.65 1.73 -13.46
C THR A 155 1.28 1.06 -13.48
N LEU A 156 0.32 1.60 -12.75
CA LEU A 156 -1.06 1.11 -12.84
C LEU A 156 -1.58 1.19 -14.28
N TRP A 157 -1.34 2.34 -14.94
CA TRP A 157 -1.76 2.56 -16.33
C TRP A 157 -1.16 1.55 -17.30
N ASP A 158 0.16 1.35 -17.25
CA ASP A 158 0.85 0.41 -18.14
C ASP A 158 0.39 -1.04 -17.90
N LYS A 159 0.15 -1.43 -16.65
CA LYS A 159 -0.37 -2.77 -16.34
C LYS A 159 -1.78 -2.96 -16.87
N LEU A 160 -2.65 -1.98 -16.74
CA LEU A 160 -4.00 -2.04 -17.29
C LEU A 160 -3.99 -2.10 -18.82
N GLU A 161 -3.07 -1.43 -19.48
CA GLU A 161 -2.92 -1.48 -20.94
C GLU A 161 -2.61 -2.87 -21.47
N LYS A 162 -1.94 -3.73 -20.69
CA LYS A 162 -1.67 -5.12 -21.08
C LYS A 162 -2.94 -5.97 -21.16
N THR A 163 -4.01 -5.59 -20.45
CA THR A 163 -5.25 -6.37 -20.35
C THR A 163 -6.48 -5.66 -20.90
N ILE A 164 -6.41 -4.35 -21.11
CA ILE A 164 -7.54 -3.50 -21.55
C ILE A 164 -7.07 -2.59 -22.69
N SER A 165 -7.55 -2.83 -23.89
CA SER A 165 -7.18 -2.06 -25.09
C SER A 165 -7.89 -0.71 -25.16
N ASP A 166 -9.13 -0.61 -24.69
CA ASP A 166 -9.94 0.60 -24.72
C ASP A 166 -9.51 1.62 -23.65
N GLU A 167 -9.22 2.86 -24.07
CA GLU A 167 -8.72 3.90 -23.17
C GLU A 167 -9.77 4.39 -22.17
N GLU A 168 -11.03 4.49 -22.57
CA GLU A 168 -12.10 4.94 -21.68
C GLU A 168 -12.37 3.90 -20.60
N GLU A 169 -12.33 2.63 -20.98
CA GLU A 169 -12.43 1.52 -20.03
C GLU A 169 -11.23 1.52 -19.07
N ARG A 170 -10.00 1.73 -19.55
CA ARG A 170 -8.82 1.87 -18.69
C ARG A 170 -8.98 2.99 -17.64
N ILE A 171 -9.51 4.15 -18.05
CA ILE A 171 -9.78 5.26 -17.10
C ILE A 171 -10.78 4.82 -16.02
N ARG A 172 -11.86 4.13 -16.39
CA ARG A 172 -12.84 3.62 -15.42
C ARG A 172 -12.23 2.61 -14.46
N ILE A 173 -11.43 1.68 -14.96
CA ILE A 173 -10.76 0.66 -14.16
C ILE A 173 -9.67 1.28 -13.28
N ASN A 174 -8.91 2.26 -13.76
CA ASN A 174 -7.97 3.02 -12.94
C ASN A 174 -8.68 3.70 -11.74
N LYS A 175 -9.83 4.33 -11.99
CA LYS A 175 -10.67 4.91 -10.93
C LYS A 175 -11.14 3.85 -9.93
N MET A 176 -11.55 2.68 -10.40
CA MET A 176 -11.97 1.58 -9.54
C MET A 176 -10.80 1.09 -8.68
N ALA A 177 -9.61 0.87 -9.25
CA ALA A 177 -8.43 0.48 -8.51
C ALA A 177 -8.08 1.49 -7.41
N ALA A 178 -8.11 2.80 -7.75
CA ALA A 178 -7.89 3.88 -6.80
C ALA A 178 -8.92 3.86 -5.66
N ALA A 179 -10.22 3.74 -5.98
CA ALA A 179 -11.25 3.66 -4.98
C ALA A 179 -11.07 2.46 -4.04
N MET A 180 -10.65 1.30 -4.58
CA MET A 180 -10.43 0.10 -3.79
C MET A 180 -9.30 0.27 -2.77
N TYR A 181 -8.09 0.62 -3.19
CA TYR A 181 -7.02 0.73 -2.21
C TYR A 181 -7.20 1.92 -1.27
N MET A 182 -7.83 3.02 -1.71
CA MET A 182 -8.13 4.17 -0.85
C MET A 182 -9.28 3.94 0.13
N THR A 183 -10.02 2.84 0.00
CA THR A 183 -11.03 2.41 0.97
C THR A 183 -10.63 1.15 1.74
N CYS A 184 -9.39 0.71 1.65
CA CYS A 184 -8.78 -0.26 2.56
C CYS A 184 -8.26 0.41 3.84
N GLN A 185 -8.17 -0.32 4.94
CA GLN A 185 -7.37 0.07 6.10
C GLN A 185 -5.87 0.05 5.76
N GLY A 186 -5.04 0.63 6.62
CA GLY A 186 -3.59 0.73 6.42
C GLY A 186 -3.13 2.12 6.02
N ASN A 187 -1.82 2.25 5.85
CA ASN A 187 -1.20 3.45 5.30
C ASN A 187 -1.34 3.43 3.79
N LEU A 188 -1.76 4.53 3.20
CA LEU A 188 -1.90 4.62 1.75
C LEU A 188 -0.61 5.11 1.10
N PHE A 189 -0.30 4.52 -0.03
CA PHE A 189 0.76 4.94 -0.91
C PHE A 189 0.28 4.88 -2.37
N PHE A 190 0.66 5.84 -3.19
CA PHE A 190 0.51 5.76 -4.65
C PHE A 190 1.65 6.48 -5.35
N LEU A 191 1.99 6.01 -6.54
CA LEU A 191 3.04 6.57 -7.37
C LEU A 191 2.62 7.96 -7.86
N SER A 192 3.50 8.96 -7.72
CA SER A 192 3.27 10.29 -8.30
C SER A 192 2.96 10.18 -9.80
N GLY A 193 1.86 10.74 -10.22
CA GLY A 193 1.36 10.66 -11.59
C GLY A 193 0.35 9.55 -11.86
N GLU A 194 0.12 8.63 -10.93
CA GLU A 194 -0.93 7.61 -11.06
C GLU A 194 -2.29 8.27 -11.27
N GLU A 195 -2.54 9.38 -10.60
CA GLU A 195 -3.74 10.21 -10.68
C GLU A 195 -3.97 10.91 -12.02
N PHE A 196 -2.99 10.85 -12.92
CA PHE A 196 -3.12 11.32 -14.30
C PHE A 196 -2.54 10.32 -15.32
N ALA A 197 -2.73 9.03 -15.03
CA ALA A 197 -2.40 7.93 -15.93
C ALA A 197 -0.90 7.89 -16.33
N ARG A 198 0.02 8.08 -15.36
CA ARG A 198 1.46 7.99 -15.61
C ARG A 198 1.82 6.70 -16.32
N THR A 199 2.59 6.81 -17.39
CA THR A 199 3.14 5.70 -18.14
C THR A 199 4.67 5.72 -18.14
N LYS A 200 5.26 4.56 -18.29
CA LYS A 200 6.65 4.33 -18.65
C LYS A 200 6.74 3.64 -20.00
N ASP A 201 5.81 3.99 -20.92
CA ASP A 201 5.67 3.43 -22.26
C ASP A 201 5.59 1.89 -22.27
N GLY A 202 4.91 1.33 -21.26
CA GLY A 202 4.72 -0.10 -21.09
C GLY A 202 5.96 -0.87 -20.65
N LEU A 203 7.05 -0.19 -20.25
CA LEU A 203 8.27 -0.82 -19.75
C LEU A 203 8.14 -1.09 -18.24
N GLU A 204 8.55 -2.29 -17.85
CA GLU A 204 8.49 -2.72 -16.47
C GLU A 204 9.58 -2.07 -15.62
N ASN A 205 10.83 -2.32 -15.99
CA ASN A 205 12.00 -1.90 -15.22
C ASN A 205 12.72 -0.74 -15.89
N THR A 206 12.69 0.43 -15.24
CA THR A 206 13.19 1.68 -15.82
C THR A 206 14.17 2.43 -14.91
N TYR A 207 14.69 1.78 -13.86
CA TYR A 207 15.57 2.43 -12.87
C TYR A 207 16.83 3.07 -13.48
N ASN A 208 17.35 2.48 -14.55
CA ASN A 208 18.52 2.97 -15.31
C ASN A 208 18.18 3.48 -16.71
N ALA A 209 16.89 3.68 -17.01
CA ALA A 209 16.43 4.21 -18.28
C ALA A 209 16.62 5.74 -18.35
N PRO A 210 16.54 6.33 -19.55
CA PRO A 210 16.61 7.78 -19.73
C PRO A 210 15.59 8.54 -18.87
N ILE A 211 15.97 9.75 -18.47
CA ILE A 211 15.13 10.63 -17.61
C ILE A 211 13.77 10.93 -18.26
N GLU A 212 13.74 11.03 -19.58
CA GLU A 212 12.52 11.31 -20.37
C GLU A 212 11.43 10.29 -20.11
N LEU A 213 11.81 9.03 -19.89
CA LEU A 213 10.86 7.95 -19.58
C LEU A 213 10.36 8.01 -18.12
N ASN A 214 11.22 8.41 -17.20
CA ASN A 214 10.90 8.41 -15.77
C ASN A 214 10.30 9.73 -15.26
N ARG A 215 10.39 10.81 -16.06
CA ARG A 215 9.83 12.12 -15.67
C ARG A 215 8.30 12.09 -15.56
N LEU A 216 7.76 13.03 -14.79
CA LEU A 216 6.33 13.29 -14.78
C LEU A 216 5.96 14.09 -16.05
N ASP A 217 5.03 13.56 -16.83
CA ASP A 217 4.46 14.27 -17.96
C ASP A 217 3.25 15.10 -17.49
N TRP A 218 3.49 16.38 -17.28
CA TRP A 218 2.46 17.30 -16.80
C TRP A 218 1.36 17.59 -17.81
N GLU A 219 1.57 17.35 -19.11
CA GLU A 219 0.51 17.47 -20.12
C GLU A 219 -0.56 16.41 -19.90
N ARG A 220 -0.19 15.23 -19.43
CA ARG A 220 -1.15 14.19 -19.04
C ARG A 220 -2.06 14.63 -17.88
N ALA A 221 -1.59 15.48 -16.99
CA ALA A 221 -2.42 16.02 -15.89
C ALA A 221 -3.56 16.92 -16.42
N TYR A 222 -3.41 17.52 -17.58
CA TYR A 222 -4.49 18.24 -18.26
C TYR A 222 -5.36 17.29 -19.08
N ARG A 223 -4.76 16.37 -19.81
CA ARG A 223 -5.49 15.38 -20.61
C ARG A 223 -6.40 14.50 -19.75
N TYR A 224 -5.93 14.04 -18.61
CA TYR A 224 -6.66 13.19 -17.67
C TYR A 224 -7.20 13.95 -16.46
N THR A 225 -7.69 15.18 -16.66
CA THR A 225 -8.23 16.04 -15.61
C THR A 225 -9.35 15.36 -14.81
N ASP A 226 -10.21 14.59 -15.46
CA ASP A 226 -11.29 13.85 -14.81
C ASP A 226 -10.75 12.77 -13.85
N LEU A 227 -9.72 12.02 -14.24
CA LEU A 227 -9.07 11.05 -13.38
C LEU A 227 -8.40 11.74 -12.18
N ARG A 228 -7.67 12.82 -12.40
CA ARG A 228 -7.03 13.62 -11.33
C ARG A 228 -8.08 14.16 -10.34
N THR A 229 -9.17 14.70 -10.83
CA THR A 229 -10.26 15.23 -9.98
C THR A 229 -10.89 14.11 -9.16
N TYR A 230 -11.00 12.90 -9.73
CA TYR A 230 -11.49 11.73 -9.00
C TYR A 230 -10.58 11.36 -7.81
N TYR A 231 -9.25 11.34 -8.01
CA TYR A 231 -8.28 11.11 -6.91
C TYR A 231 -8.38 12.20 -5.84
N GLN A 232 -8.52 13.46 -6.21
CA GLN A 232 -8.76 14.56 -5.25
C GLN A 232 -10.03 14.30 -4.42
N GLY A 233 -11.10 13.83 -5.06
CA GLY A 233 -12.33 13.43 -4.40
C GLY A 233 -12.14 12.27 -3.42
N LEU A 234 -11.41 11.23 -3.81
CA LEU A 234 -11.09 10.10 -2.94
C LEU A 234 -10.24 10.50 -1.73
N ILE A 235 -9.25 11.37 -1.91
CA ILE A 235 -8.43 11.89 -0.81
C ILE A 235 -9.30 12.71 0.16
N ALA A 236 -10.18 13.57 -0.35
CA ALA A 236 -11.09 14.35 0.46
C ALA A 236 -12.10 13.46 1.21
N LEU A 237 -12.62 12.42 0.54
CA LEU A 237 -13.49 11.43 1.13
C LEU A 237 -12.78 10.68 2.27
N ARG A 238 -11.56 10.16 2.01
CA ARG A 238 -10.81 9.38 3.00
C ARG A 238 -10.61 10.12 4.31
N LYS A 239 -10.38 11.43 4.27
CA LYS A 239 -10.24 12.27 5.48
C LYS A 239 -11.52 12.28 6.36
N GLN A 240 -12.65 11.86 5.83
CA GLN A 240 -13.94 11.77 6.52
C GLN A 240 -14.28 10.33 6.94
N LEU A 241 -13.35 9.39 6.81
CA LEU A 241 -13.57 7.96 7.03
C LEU A 241 -12.72 7.43 8.21
N PRO A 242 -13.01 7.83 9.47
CA PRO A 242 -12.26 7.38 10.65
C PRO A 242 -12.20 5.86 10.76
N GLY A 243 -13.23 5.11 10.35
CA GLY A 243 -13.24 3.66 10.38
C GLY A 243 -12.20 3.00 9.47
N LEU A 244 -11.88 3.63 8.35
CA LEU A 244 -10.83 3.16 7.43
C LEU A 244 -9.46 3.76 7.74
N CYS A 245 -9.41 4.90 8.42
CA CYS A 245 -8.17 5.55 8.84
C CYS A 245 -7.65 5.05 10.20
N ASP A 246 -8.43 4.24 10.91
CA ASP A 246 -8.03 3.66 12.19
C ASP A 246 -6.83 2.72 12.00
N LYS A 247 -5.75 3.04 12.70
CA LYS A 247 -4.49 2.27 12.69
C LYS A 247 -4.24 1.53 13.98
N SER A 248 -5.23 1.51 14.88
CA SER A 248 -5.12 0.84 16.16
C SER A 248 -5.20 -0.67 16.04
N GLU A 249 -4.71 -1.36 17.06
CA GLU A 249 -4.91 -2.80 17.21
C GLU A 249 -6.40 -3.13 17.26
N GLY A 250 -6.83 -4.10 16.47
CA GLY A 250 -8.24 -4.48 16.39
C GLY A 250 -9.13 -3.58 15.50
N ALA A 251 -8.55 -2.60 14.78
CA ALA A 251 -9.29 -1.74 13.85
C ALA A 251 -10.06 -2.52 12.77
N TRP A 252 -9.62 -3.73 12.43
CA TRP A 252 -10.34 -4.62 11.51
C TRP A 252 -11.78 -4.92 11.95
N LYS A 253 -12.10 -4.84 13.24
CA LYS A 253 -13.46 -5.03 13.79
C LYS A 253 -14.45 -3.97 13.33
N ARG A 254 -13.96 -2.87 12.79
CA ARG A 254 -14.80 -1.83 12.17
C ARG A 254 -15.39 -2.26 10.82
N ILE A 255 -14.85 -3.33 10.21
CA ILE A 255 -15.35 -3.93 8.98
C ILE A 255 -16.24 -5.11 9.37
N PHE A 256 -17.49 -5.09 8.95
CA PHE A 256 -18.50 -6.07 9.37
C PHE A 256 -19.52 -6.36 8.26
N GLU A 257 -20.31 -7.41 8.44
CA GLU A 257 -21.35 -7.87 7.49
C GLU A 257 -20.84 -7.95 6.05
N GLU A 258 -19.71 -8.62 5.86
CA GLU A 258 -19.12 -8.79 4.55
C GLU A 258 -19.89 -9.84 3.75
N TRP A 259 -19.92 -9.59 2.45
CA TRP A 259 -20.40 -10.59 1.49
C TRP A 259 -19.55 -10.56 0.23
N LYS A 260 -19.57 -11.66 -0.49
CA LYS A 260 -18.90 -11.80 -1.77
C LYS A 260 -19.68 -12.72 -2.71
N THR A 261 -19.63 -12.41 -3.97
CA THR A 261 -19.99 -13.27 -5.07
C THR A 261 -18.98 -13.04 -6.18
N GLU A 262 -18.97 -13.85 -7.22
CA GLU A 262 -18.01 -13.73 -8.30
C GLU A 262 -17.94 -12.29 -8.85
N GLY A 263 -16.75 -11.70 -8.79
CA GLY A 263 -16.48 -10.32 -9.22
C GLY A 263 -17.09 -9.22 -8.34
N VAL A 264 -17.67 -9.56 -7.18
CA VAL A 264 -18.29 -8.57 -6.27
C VAL A 264 -17.85 -8.80 -4.85
N VAL A 265 -17.47 -7.72 -4.18
CA VAL A 265 -17.15 -7.69 -2.76
C VAL A 265 -17.89 -6.53 -2.12
N GLY A 266 -18.58 -6.80 -1.01
CA GLY A 266 -19.25 -5.78 -0.24
C GLY A 266 -19.01 -5.93 1.26
N PHE A 267 -19.03 -4.80 1.97
CA PHE A 267 -18.85 -4.76 3.41
C PHE A 267 -19.41 -3.46 4.00
N PHE A 268 -19.69 -3.49 5.28
CA PHE A 268 -20.00 -2.28 6.04
C PHE A 268 -18.79 -1.83 6.86
N VAL A 269 -18.73 -0.52 7.13
CA VAL A 269 -17.70 0.09 7.96
C VAL A 269 -18.37 0.85 9.11
N ASP A 270 -18.00 0.53 10.35
CA ASP A 270 -18.25 1.41 11.49
C ASP A 270 -17.36 2.65 11.37
N ASN A 271 -17.97 3.75 10.96
CA ASN A 271 -17.31 5.02 10.73
C ASN A 271 -17.44 5.97 11.93
N THR A 272 -17.86 5.48 13.10
CA THR A 272 -17.91 6.28 14.32
C THR A 272 -16.48 6.57 14.83
N GLY A 273 -16.26 7.77 15.35
CA GLY A 273 -14.97 8.15 15.92
C GLY A 273 -14.90 9.64 16.24
N LYS A 274 -14.01 9.99 17.18
CA LYS A 274 -13.83 11.37 17.65
C LYS A 274 -12.75 12.15 16.90
N VAL A 275 -11.90 11.48 16.13
CA VAL A 275 -10.71 12.10 15.50
C VAL A 275 -11.11 12.98 14.32
N TYR A 276 -12.19 12.63 13.63
CA TYR A 276 -12.76 13.40 12.55
C TYR A 276 -14.29 13.43 12.73
N GLU A 277 -14.90 14.61 12.64
CA GLU A 277 -16.36 14.73 12.61
C GLU A 277 -16.88 14.17 11.28
N SER A 278 -17.07 12.86 11.24
CA SER A 278 -17.70 12.23 10.08
C SER A 278 -19.20 12.48 10.08
N LYS A 279 -19.73 12.82 8.92
CA LYS A 279 -21.19 12.94 8.72
C LYS A 279 -21.91 11.59 8.69
N TRP A 280 -21.16 10.51 8.47
CA TRP A 280 -21.70 9.15 8.31
C TRP A 280 -21.24 8.26 9.46
N LYS A 281 -22.20 7.60 10.11
CA LYS A 281 -21.90 6.63 11.18
C LYS A 281 -21.56 5.26 10.64
N THR A 282 -22.14 4.90 9.51
CA THR A 282 -21.94 3.62 8.84
C THR A 282 -21.80 3.86 7.34
N LEU A 283 -20.88 3.16 6.72
CA LEU A 283 -20.70 3.13 5.27
C LEU A 283 -21.03 1.74 4.75
N CYS A 284 -21.65 1.67 3.59
CA CYS A 284 -21.69 0.45 2.78
C CYS A 284 -20.79 0.66 1.59
N VAL A 285 -19.79 -0.22 1.42
CA VAL A 285 -18.85 -0.19 0.31
C VAL A 285 -19.06 -1.44 -0.53
N ILE A 286 -19.19 -1.25 -1.83
CA ILE A 286 -19.36 -2.36 -2.79
C ILE A 286 -18.37 -2.17 -3.93
N TYR A 287 -17.55 -3.18 -4.17
CA TYR A 287 -16.70 -3.30 -5.35
C TYR A 287 -17.35 -4.27 -6.32
N ASN A 288 -17.65 -3.80 -7.50
CA ASN A 288 -18.23 -4.61 -8.57
C ASN A 288 -17.33 -4.53 -9.80
N SER A 289 -16.57 -5.60 -10.07
CA SER A 289 -15.70 -5.72 -11.25
C SER A 289 -16.42 -6.37 -12.44
N THR A 290 -17.68 -6.76 -12.27
CA THR A 290 -18.49 -7.31 -13.36
C THR A 290 -19.05 -6.20 -14.24
N ARG A 291 -19.59 -6.57 -15.41
CA ARG A 291 -20.35 -5.65 -16.27
C ARG A 291 -21.84 -5.68 -15.97
N GLU A 292 -22.26 -6.46 -14.98
CA GLU A 292 -23.65 -6.67 -14.61
C GLU A 292 -24.05 -5.79 -13.44
N THR A 293 -25.32 -5.43 -13.39
CA THR A 293 -25.87 -4.78 -12.20
C THR A 293 -26.06 -5.83 -11.11
N VAL A 294 -25.55 -5.55 -9.93
CA VAL A 294 -25.67 -6.43 -8.77
C VAL A 294 -26.54 -5.76 -7.71
N SER A 295 -27.55 -6.50 -7.22
CA SER A 295 -28.36 -6.10 -6.06
C SER A 295 -28.10 -7.08 -4.92
N LYS A 296 -28.03 -6.56 -3.69
CA LYS A 296 -28.12 -7.37 -2.48
C LYS A 296 -29.59 -7.43 -2.10
N GLU A 297 -30.20 -8.62 -2.16
CA GLU A 297 -31.51 -8.90 -1.56
C GLU A 297 -31.43 -8.98 -0.04
#